data_ad04f56ddf685facdf6f17694f06fb93
#
_entry.id   ad04f56ddf685facdf6f17694f06fb93
#
_cell.length_a   1.000
_cell.length_b   1.000
_cell.length_c   1.000
_cell.angle_alpha   90.00
_cell.angle_beta   90.00
_cell.angle_gamma   90.00
#
_symmetry.space_group_name_H-M   'P 1'
#
loop_
_entity.id
_entity.type
_entity.pdbx_description
1 polymer ?
#
loop_
_entity_poly.entity_id
_entity_poly.type
_entity_poly.pdbx_seq_one_letter_code
_entity_poly.pdbx_strand_id
1 'polypeptide(L)'
;EDNAVALDIRLENQWENGVIKGTFQETAFNKDGKFNVYLMDKVRALAAEESQNIEIVFISHDGETAAILGNAFAEDLGFKNVSVLKGGILQWLKEDRKLVSHKKDN
;
A
#
# COMPACT_ATOMS: atom_id res chain seq x y z
N GLU A 1 -9.85 -7.69 5.87
CA GLU A 1 -10.16 -8.60 6.92
C GLU A 1 -9.33 -8.38 8.16
N ASP A 2 -9.57 -9.23 9.14
CA ASP A 2 -9.03 -9.01 10.46
C ASP A 2 -7.52 -8.99 10.50
N ASN A 3 -6.89 -9.78 9.65
CA ASN A 3 -5.43 -9.88 9.66
C ASN A 3 -4.80 -9.27 8.43
N ALA A 4 -5.43 -8.28 7.88
CA ALA A 4 -4.88 -7.62 6.69
C ALA A 4 -4.62 -6.17 6.98
N VAL A 5 -3.48 -5.68 6.50
CA VAL A 5 -3.10 -4.27 6.58
C VAL A 5 -2.85 -3.80 5.16
N ALA A 6 -3.52 -2.72 4.79
CA ALA A 6 -3.38 -2.18 3.45
C ALA A 6 -2.55 -0.90 3.46
N LEU A 7 -1.60 -0.83 2.55
CA LEU A 7 -0.69 0.30 2.43
C LEU A 7 -0.89 0.96 1.08
N ASP A 8 -1.26 2.22 1.11
CA ASP A 8 -1.39 3.03 -0.09
C ASP A 8 -0.02 3.60 -0.41
N ILE A 9 0.59 3.10 -1.47
CA ILE A 9 1.98 3.40 -1.80
C ILE A 9 2.12 4.47 -2.87
N ARG A 10 1.03 5.17 -3.18
CA ARG A 10 1.05 6.24 -4.18
C ARG A 10 1.86 7.42 -3.69
N LEU A 11 2.06 8.38 -4.59
CA LEU A 11 2.68 9.65 -4.21
C LEU A 11 1.75 10.44 -3.30
N GLU A 12 2.36 11.24 -2.44
CA GLU A 12 1.61 12.00 -1.45
C GLU A 12 0.55 12.89 -2.08
N ASN A 13 0.87 13.52 -3.20
CA ASN A 13 -0.09 14.41 -3.84
C ASN A 13 -1.32 13.65 -4.38
N GLN A 14 -1.19 12.37 -4.58
CA GLN A 14 -2.34 11.57 -5.03
C GLN A 14 -3.30 11.27 -3.89
N TRP A 15 -2.82 11.29 -2.66
CA TRP A 15 -3.69 11.07 -1.50
C TRP A 15 -4.66 12.23 -1.31
N GLU A 16 -4.33 13.40 -1.85
CA GLU A 16 -5.21 14.56 -1.73
C GLU A 16 -6.55 14.34 -2.41
N ASN A 17 -6.59 13.44 -3.36
CA ASN A 17 -7.83 13.09 -4.05
C ASN A 17 -8.62 12.02 -3.33
N GLY A 18 -8.13 11.58 -2.18
CA GLY A 18 -8.81 10.60 -1.38
C GLY A 18 -8.06 9.29 -1.29
N VAL A 19 -8.37 8.54 -0.27
CA VAL A 19 -7.74 7.23 0.00
C VAL A 19 -8.84 6.24 0.36
N ILE A 20 -8.51 4.96 0.28
CA ILE A 20 -9.43 3.92 0.72
C ILE A 20 -9.47 3.92 2.24
N LYS A 21 -10.65 3.88 2.80
CA LYS A 21 -10.83 3.93 4.24
C LYS A 21 -10.09 2.77 4.91
N GLY A 22 -9.41 3.09 6.00
CA GLY A 22 -8.75 2.06 6.79
C GLY A 22 -7.35 1.70 6.34
N THR A 23 -6.80 2.43 5.38
CA THR A 23 -5.45 2.14 4.88
C THR A 23 -4.44 3.05 5.53
N PHE A 24 -3.19 2.60 5.51
CA PHE A 24 -2.05 3.44 5.88
C PHE A 24 -1.42 3.98 4.61
N GLN A 25 -0.73 5.11 4.73
CA GLN A 25 -0.12 5.77 3.59
C GLN A 25 1.40 5.79 3.77
N GLU A 26 2.11 5.23 2.81
CA GLU A 26 3.56 5.26 2.80
C GLU A 26 4.04 5.12 1.37
N THR A 27 4.50 6.19 0.79
CA THR A 27 4.92 6.21 -0.62
C THR A 27 6.06 5.22 -0.86
N ALA A 28 5.96 4.45 -1.94
CA ALA A 28 7.01 3.48 -2.27
C ALA A 28 8.15 4.11 -3.07
N PHE A 29 7.81 4.92 -4.06
CA PHE A 29 8.82 5.58 -4.89
C PHE A 29 8.50 7.07 -4.97
N ASN A 30 9.53 7.90 -4.80
CA ASN A 30 9.28 9.34 -4.94
C ASN A 30 9.15 9.69 -6.42
N LYS A 31 8.92 10.97 -6.71
CA LYS A 31 8.70 11.36 -8.10
C LYS A 31 9.94 11.22 -8.97
N ASP A 32 11.10 11.06 -8.37
CA ASP A 32 12.30 10.79 -9.13
C ASP A 32 12.55 9.29 -9.32
N GLY A 33 11.63 8.47 -8.82
CA GLY A 33 11.73 7.03 -8.94
C GLY A 33 12.59 6.36 -7.89
N LYS A 34 12.99 7.09 -6.85
CA LYS A 34 13.79 6.53 -5.78
C LYS A 34 12.94 5.81 -4.77
N PHE A 35 13.39 4.63 -4.36
CA PHE A 35 12.65 3.84 -3.40
C PHE A 35 12.75 4.45 -2.00
N ASN A 36 11.63 4.43 -1.31
CA ASN A 36 11.53 4.93 0.04
C ASN A 36 11.87 3.80 1.01
N VAL A 37 13.06 3.85 1.59
CA VAL A 37 13.50 2.78 2.48
C VAL A 37 12.66 2.69 3.74
N TYR A 38 12.00 3.76 4.12
CA TYR A 38 11.12 3.73 5.30
C TYR A 38 9.94 2.81 5.10
N LEU A 39 9.57 2.53 3.85
CA LEU A 39 8.50 1.59 3.59
C LEU A 39 8.87 0.20 4.09
N MET A 40 10.11 -0.19 3.92
CA MET A 40 10.56 -1.48 4.44
C MET A 40 10.43 -1.55 5.95
N ASP A 41 10.85 -0.47 6.62
CA ASP A 41 10.76 -0.41 8.06
C ASP A 41 9.30 -0.50 8.52
N LYS A 42 8.42 0.18 7.80
CA LYS A 42 7.01 0.16 8.14
C LYS A 42 6.42 -1.23 7.97
N VAL A 43 6.74 -1.90 6.88
CA VAL A 43 6.22 -3.24 6.63
C VAL A 43 6.71 -4.19 7.71
N ARG A 44 7.98 -4.11 8.06
CA ARG A 44 8.54 -4.97 9.10
C ARG A 44 7.87 -4.71 10.45
N ALA A 45 7.64 -3.45 10.77
CA ALA A 45 7.01 -3.10 12.03
C ALA A 45 5.58 -3.62 12.10
N LEU A 46 4.83 -3.46 11.01
CA LEU A 46 3.47 -3.95 10.96
C LEU A 46 3.42 -5.47 11.08
N ALA A 47 4.31 -6.15 10.39
CA ALA A 47 4.34 -7.61 10.43
C ALA A 47 4.71 -8.10 11.83
N ALA A 48 5.62 -7.41 12.49
CA ALA A 48 6.04 -7.81 13.83
C ALA A 48 4.93 -7.62 14.85
N GLU A 49 4.18 -6.53 14.72
CA GLU A 49 3.13 -6.24 15.68
C GLU A 49 1.92 -7.15 15.54
N GLU A 50 1.61 -7.47 14.30
CA GLU A 50 0.35 -8.14 14.03
C GLU A 50 0.46 -9.64 13.96
N SER A 51 1.59 -10.17 14.24
CA SER A 51 1.83 -11.60 14.19
C SER A 51 2.30 -12.02 12.79
N GLN A 52 2.67 -13.27 12.70
CA GLN A 52 3.29 -13.78 11.48
C GLN A 52 2.31 -14.03 10.35
N ASN A 53 1.02 -13.97 10.66
CA ASN A 53 0.02 -14.31 9.66
C ASN A 53 -0.66 -13.10 9.05
N ILE A 54 -0.14 -11.91 9.33
CA ILE A 54 -0.76 -10.72 8.77
C ILE A 54 -0.54 -10.68 7.26
N GLU A 55 -1.58 -10.29 6.58
CA GLU A 55 -1.51 -10.06 5.13
C GLU A 55 -1.25 -8.58 4.89
N ILE A 56 -0.30 -8.28 4.01
CA ILE A 56 0.01 -6.90 3.66
C ILE A 56 -0.42 -6.69 2.21
N VAL A 57 -1.29 -5.70 2.01
CA VAL A 57 -1.86 -5.42 0.70
C VAL A 57 -1.31 -4.09 0.22
N PHE A 58 -0.66 -4.08 -0.93
CA PHE A 58 -0.17 -2.84 -1.52
C PHE A 58 -1.20 -2.28 -2.49
N ILE A 59 -1.40 -0.97 -2.41
CA ILE A 59 -2.37 -0.26 -3.24
C ILE A 59 -1.62 0.82 -4.02
N SER A 60 -1.74 0.78 -5.35
CA SER A 60 -1.17 1.81 -6.19
C SER A 60 -2.27 2.38 -7.09
N HIS A 61 -1.89 3.27 -8.00
CA HIS A 61 -2.87 3.95 -8.85
C HIS A 61 -3.64 2.96 -9.73
N ASP A 62 -2.92 2.14 -10.47
CA ASP A 62 -3.54 1.19 -11.40
C ASP A 62 -3.15 -0.26 -11.13
N GLY A 63 -2.42 -0.50 -10.08
CA GLY A 63 -2.02 -1.85 -9.69
C GLY A 63 -0.66 -2.27 -10.19
N GLU A 64 -0.04 -1.54 -11.10
CA GLU A 64 1.24 -1.97 -11.69
C GLU A 64 2.39 -1.85 -10.71
N THR A 65 2.52 -0.69 -10.09
CA THR A 65 3.60 -0.49 -9.13
C THR A 65 3.44 -1.42 -7.94
N ALA A 66 2.20 -1.59 -7.49
CA ALA A 66 1.96 -2.50 -6.37
C ALA A 66 2.35 -3.93 -6.71
N ALA A 67 2.08 -4.36 -7.94
CA ALA A 67 2.44 -5.72 -8.35
C ALA A 67 3.95 -5.93 -8.37
N ILE A 68 4.68 -4.95 -8.88
CA ILE A 68 6.14 -5.02 -8.90
C ILE A 68 6.68 -5.06 -7.48
N LEU A 69 6.17 -4.19 -6.64
CA LEU A 69 6.62 -4.10 -5.26
C LEU A 69 6.27 -5.36 -4.48
N GLY A 70 5.06 -5.86 -4.67
CA GLY A 70 4.63 -7.09 -3.99
C GLY A 70 5.51 -8.27 -4.34
N ASN A 71 5.85 -8.40 -5.61
CA ASN A 71 6.74 -9.44 -6.06
C ASN A 71 8.11 -9.35 -5.39
N ALA A 72 8.66 -8.13 -5.33
CA ALA A 72 9.96 -7.93 -4.72
C ALA A 72 9.93 -8.29 -3.24
N PHE A 73 8.89 -7.88 -2.53
CA PHE A 73 8.79 -8.21 -1.11
C PHE A 73 8.65 -9.71 -0.90
N ALA A 74 7.87 -10.37 -1.76
CA ALA A 74 7.67 -11.82 -1.61
C ALA A 74 8.91 -12.59 -1.93
N GLU A 75 9.56 -12.28 -3.05
CA GLU A 75 10.66 -13.08 -3.56
C GLU A 75 12.00 -12.70 -2.98
N ASP A 76 12.25 -11.40 -2.87
CA ASP A 76 13.56 -10.94 -2.45
C ASP A 76 13.69 -10.80 -0.95
N LEU A 77 12.59 -10.45 -0.29
CA LEU A 77 12.62 -10.20 1.15
C LEU A 77 11.93 -11.27 1.97
N GLY A 78 11.32 -12.25 1.30
CA GLY A 78 10.77 -13.40 1.98
C GLY A 78 9.47 -13.19 2.72
N PHE A 79 8.76 -12.12 2.45
CA PHE A 79 7.44 -11.93 3.04
C PHE A 79 6.43 -12.85 2.37
N LYS A 80 5.71 -13.62 3.18
CA LYS A 80 4.86 -14.68 2.63
C LYS A 80 3.45 -14.23 2.31
N ASN A 81 2.91 -13.30 3.06
CA ASN A 81 1.53 -12.90 2.91
C ASN A 81 1.44 -11.49 2.34
N VAL A 82 1.85 -11.36 1.09
CA VAL A 82 1.82 -10.07 0.41
C VAL A 82 0.88 -10.19 -0.77
N SER A 83 -0.03 -9.24 -0.89
CA SER A 83 -0.90 -9.19 -2.06
C SER A 83 -1.03 -7.75 -2.53
N VAL A 84 -1.77 -7.57 -3.60
CA VAL A 84 -1.94 -6.25 -4.18
C VAL A 84 -3.42 -6.04 -4.49
N LEU A 85 -3.84 -4.78 -4.46
CA LEU A 85 -5.19 -4.46 -4.91
C LEU A 85 -5.18 -4.42 -6.43
N LYS A 86 -5.76 -5.43 -7.03
CA LYS A 86 -5.74 -5.58 -8.47
C LYS A 86 -6.46 -4.41 -9.13
N GLY A 87 -5.79 -3.81 -10.11
CA GLY A 87 -6.34 -2.64 -10.79
C GLY A 87 -6.21 -1.34 -10.02
N GLY A 88 -5.79 -1.40 -8.76
CA GLY A 88 -5.51 -0.23 -7.96
C GLY A 88 -6.71 0.66 -7.71
N ILE A 89 -6.41 1.93 -7.45
CA ILE A 89 -7.45 2.91 -7.17
C ILE A 89 -8.38 3.09 -8.36
N LEU A 90 -7.86 3.00 -9.59
CA LEU A 90 -8.72 3.14 -10.77
C LEU A 90 -9.82 2.10 -10.80
N GLN A 91 -9.49 0.85 -10.50
CA GLN A 91 -10.48 -0.21 -10.48
C GLN A 91 -11.47 -0.03 -9.34
N TRP A 92 -10.97 0.41 -8.19
CA TRP A 92 -11.82 0.69 -7.03
C TRP A 92 -12.91 1.69 -7.39
N LEU A 93 -12.51 2.78 -8.07
CA LEU A 93 -13.47 3.80 -8.48
C LEU A 93 -14.41 3.31 -9.57
N LYS A 94 -13.89 2.50 -10.47
CA LYS A 94 -14.69 1.95 -11.55
C LYS A 94 -15.82 1.06 -11.03
N GLU A 95 -15.62 0.47 -9.87
CA GLU A 95 -16.65 -0.35 -9.23
C GLU A 95 -17.58 0.47 -8.34
N ASP A 96 -17.55 1.78 -8.50
CA ASP A 96 -18.39 2.71 -7.74
C ASP A 96 -18.10 2.71 -6.25
N ARG A 97 -16.90 2.29 -5.87
CA ARG A 97 -16.49 2.37 -4.48
C ARG A 97 -15.91 3.76 -4.21
N LYS A 98 -16.02 4.20 -2.99
CA LYS A 98 -15.68 5.58 -2.66
C LYS A 98 -14.38 5.68 -1.93
N LEU A 99 -13.77 6.85 -2.04
CA LEU A 99 -12.58 7.21 -1.27
C LEU A 99 -13.00 8.15 -0.15
N VAL A 100 -12.18 8.21 0.89
CA VAL A 100 -12.38 9.16 1.98
C VAL A 100 -11.25 10.15 1.98
N SER A 101 -11.47 11.27 2.63
CA SER A 101 -10.46 12.30 2.76
C SER A 101 -9.24 11.80 3.48
N HIS A 102 -8.08 12.12 2.96
CA HIS A 102 -6.83 11.91 3.68
C HIS A 102 -6.49 13.20 4.39
N LYS A 103 -6.54 13.18 5.71
CA LYS A 103 -6.24 14.37 6.48
C LYS A 103 -4.83 14.30 7.02
N LYS A 104 -4.08 15.34 6.75
CA LYS A 104 -2.77 15.44 7.36
C LYS A 104 -2.93 15.95 8.77
N ASP A 105 -2.21 15.33 9.66
CA ASP A 105 -2.12 15.85 11.03
C ASP A 105 -1.20 17.05 11.04
N ASN A 106 -1.64 18.08 11.69
CA ASN A 106 -0.83 19.29 11.79
C ASN A 106 -0.17 19.41 13.12
#